data_b78bdeb397558bda8df217a8bf37c497
#
_entry.id   b78bdeb397558bda8df217a8bf37c497
#
_cell.length_a   1.000
_cell.length_b   1.000
_cell.length_c   1.000
_cell.angle_alpha   90.00
_cell.angle_beta   90.00
_cell.angle_gamma   90.00
#
_symmetry.space_group_name_H-M   'P 1'
#
loop_
_entity.id
_entity.type
_entity.pdbx_description
1 polymer ?
#
loop_
_entity_poly.entity_id
_entity_poly.type
_entity_poly.pdbx_seq_one_letter_code
_entity_poly.pdbx_strand_id
1 'polypeptide(L)'
;MKTAVILSARQDKGTSVPYPLKAYHEDICLMDRTIEALTALDFSDIYLIVGGQAQLYQKYASDHVHLVLNPDYKFTSSMGSLACAAPYIQDDFLLVEGDTFYEYKVLKALSETDNENCFAITEESGNGDEAFVETKKGYITKVSKDRHQICNFEGELLGIVKIAKHTFDRMMQRWKCSNNPYLNYEYLLLDSTDVLDRPYIRFTNLIWGDVDCEEDFTKLCNYIYPRLRRKEDPFDYENLISYLSAIFPNEQIEDEVRITQIGGMSNKNFKVTKGKQEYVLRVPGNGSDGMVVRSNEEQNSMQACKMGINPPVRYFNAKNGIKLADYVKNAETLNGATIQRPSNMKKIADIFHTLHHSHVRFGNEFNVFNEILIYEHLLEQCHGTMYDGYEPVREKVFKLEDYLRECR
;
A
#
# COMPACT_ATOMS: atom_id res chain seq x y z
N MET A 1 0.51 -5.44 18.27
CA MET A 1 -0.67 -4.55 18.36
C MET A 1 -1.68 -5.01 17.31
N LYS A 2 -2.94 -5.24 17.71
CA LYS A 2 -4.00 -5.78 16.83
C LYS A 2 -5.25 -4.90 16.84
N THR A 3 -5.26 -3.88 17.69
CA THR A 3 -6.40 -2.99 17.93
C THR A 3 -6.17 -1.63 17.31
N ALA A 4 -7.17 -1.10 16.60
CA ALA A 4 -7.20 0.27 16.11
C ALA A 4 -8.49 0.98 16.53
N VAL A 5 -8.42 2.29 16.72
CA VAL A 5 -9.57 3.16 16.99
C VAL A 5 -9.62 4.25 15.93
N ILE A 6 -10.71 4.33 15.21
CA ILE A 6 -10.93 5.39 14.20
C ILE A 6 -11.92 6.39 14.76
N LEU A 7 -11.54 7.65 14.82
CA LEU A 7 -12.45 8.74 15.25
C LEU A 7 -13.17 9.35 14.05
N SER A 8 -14.49 9.16 13.98
CA SER A 8 -15.34 9.69 12.90
C SER A 8 -16.72 10.14 13.43
N ALA A 9 -16.72 10.71 14.64
CA ALA A 9 -17.95 11.09 15.32
C ALA A 9 -18.41 12.51 15.00
N ARG A 10 -17.57 13.34 14.37
CA ARG A 10 -17.92 14.72 14.02
C ARG A 10 -19.11 14.77 13.07
N GLN A 11 -19.96 15.76 13.24
CA GLN A 11 -21.03 16.09 12.30
C GLN A 11 -20.57 17.19 11.36
N ASP A 12 -20.41 16.88 10.09
CA ASP A 12 -20.04 17.85 9.08
C ASP A 12 -21.21 18.77 8.75
N LYS A 13 -20.95 20.08 8.74
CA LYS A 13 -21.99 21.07 8.48
C LYS A 13 -22.23 21.20 6.98
N GLY A 14 -23.50 21.24 6.57
CA GLY A 14 -23.88 21.52 5.18
C GLY A 14 -23.80 20.34 4.22
N THR A 15 -23.45 19.15 4.69
CA THR A 15 -23.42 17.94 3.88
C THR A 15 -24.35 16.85 4.41
N SER A 16 -24.97 16.10 3.52
CA SER A 16 -25.80 14.92 3.87
C SER A 16 -24.99 13.66 4.09
N VAL A 17 -23.75 13.62 3.59
CA VAL A 17 -22.80 12.50 3.74
C VAL A 17 -21.54 13.05 4.41
N PRO A 18 -21.07 12.45 5.52
CA PRO A 18 -19.79 12.84 6.14
C PRO A 18 -18.63 12.77 5.16
N TYR A 19 -17.66 13.68 5.27
CA TYR A 19 -16.49 13.68 4.40
C TYR A 19 -15.72 12.35 4.41
N PRO A 20 -15.55 11.66 5.54
CA PRO A 20 -14.94 10.32 5.55
C PRO A 20 -15.64 9.28 4.69
N LEU A 21 -16.93 9.46 4.39
CA LEU A 21 -17.75 8.56 3.58
C LEU A 21 -18.01 9.06 2.15
N LYS A 22 -17.58 10.28 1.84
CA LYS A 22 -17.75 10.87 0.51
C LYS A 22 -16.70 10.29 -0.43
N ALA A 23 -17.15 9.73 -1.56
CA ALA A 23 -16.24 9.13 -2.54
C ALA A 23 -15.37 10.21 -3.21
N TYR A 24 -14.06 10.07 -3.11
CA TYR A 24 -13.08 10.94 -3.76
C TYR A 24 -12.57 10.40 -5.10
N HIS A 25 -12.76 9.09 -5.34
CA HIS A 25 -12.42 8.44 -6.59
C HIS A 25 -13.32 7.21 -6.80
N GLU A 26 -14.03 7.13 -7.94
CA GLU A 26 -15.02 6.09 -8.19
C GLU A 26 -15.98 5.95 -7.00
N ASP A 27 -16.02 4.78 -6.35
CA ASP A 27 -16.82 4.54 -5.15
C ASP A 27 -15.98 4.50 -3.86
N ILE A 28 -14.68 4.89 -3.92
CA ILE A 28 -13.73 4.80 -2.80
C ILE A 28 -13.79 6.08 -1.97
N CYS A 29 -13.96 5.94 -0.65
CA CYS A 29 -13.90 7.02 0.33
C CYS A 29 -12.73 6.86 1.32
N LEU A 30 -12.51 7.86 2.18
CA LEU A 30 -11.42 7.82 3.18
C LEU A 30 -11.57 6.62 4.14
N MET A 31 -12.80 6.32 4.54
CA MET A 31 -13.08 5.21 5.45
C MET A 31 -12.75 3.86 4.83
N ASP A 32 -13.10 3.64 3.55
CA ASP A 32 -12.75 2.42 2.82
C ASP A 32 -11.24 2.21 2.83
N ARG A 33 -10.48 3.25 2.44
CA ARG A 33 -9.01 3.23 2.39
C ARG A 33 -8.39 2.96 3.76
N THR A 34 -8.89 3.59 4.82
CA THR A 34 -8.36 3.44 6.18
C THR A 34 -8.60 2.02 6.72
N ILE A 35 -9.81 1.47 6.54
CA ILE A 35 -10.14 0.12 6.98
C ILE A 35 -9.34 -0.92 6.19
N GLU A 36 -9.23 -0.78 4.87
CA GLU A 36 -8.40 -1.66 4.02
C GLU A 36 -6.94 -1.65 4.47
N ALA A 37 -6.38 -0.45 4.72
CA ALA A 37 -5.00 -0.32 5.16
C ALA A 37 -4.73 -0.97 6.53
N LEU A 38 -5.64 -0.81 7.49
CA LEU A 38 -5.56 -1.45 8.80
C LEU A 38 -5.70 -2.98 8.69
N THR A 39 -6.63 -3.45 7.86
CA THR A 39 -6.82 -4.89 7.60
C THR A 39 -5.57 -5.50 6.95
N ALA A 40 -4.95 -4.83 5.99
CA ALA A 40 -3.72 -5.26 5.35
C ALA A 40 -2.50 -5.30 6.30
N LEU A 41 -2.57 -4.58 7.43
CA LEU A 41 -1.59 -4.61 8.52
C LEU A 41 -1.96 -5.58 9.66
N ASP A 42 -2.91 -6.49 9.43
CA ASP A 42 -3.37 -7.51 10.38
C ASP A 42 -4.01 -6.94 11.67
N PHE A 43 -4.65 -5.76 11.61
CA PHE A 43 -5.50 -5.30 12.69
C PHE A 43 -6.81 -6.10 12.69
N SER A 44 -7.08 -6.81 13.80
CA SER A 44 -8.25 -7.70 13.95
C SER A 44 -9.43 -7.03 14.62
N ASP A 45 -9.20 -5.96 15.39
CA ASP A 45 -10.22 -5.28 16.20
C ASP A 45 -10.17 -3.77 15.90
N ILE A 46 -11.04 -3.32 15.02
CA ILE A 46 -11.14 -1.92 14.60
C ILE A 46 -12.40 -1.31 15.21
N TYR A 47 -12.24 -0.40 16.16
CA TYR A 47 -13.35 0.33 16.79
C TYR A 47 -13.57 1.66 16.06
N LEU A 48 -14.65 1.75 15.32
CA LEU A 48 -15.04 2.94 14.58
C LEU A 48 -16.00 3.77 15.43
N ILE A 49 -15.53 4.91 15.94
CA ILE A 49 -16.30 5.81 16.78
C ILE A 49 -17.10 6.74 15.89
N VAL A 50 -18.43 6.64 15.98
CA VAL A 50 -19.37 7.36 15.11
C VAL A 50 -20.28 8.28 15.90
N GLY A 51 -20.86 9.28 15.24
CA GLY A 51 -21.73 10.30 15.84
C GLY A 51 -23.09 10.45 15.14
N GLY A 52 -23.45 11.65 14.75
CA GLY A 52 -24.78 12.02 14.28
C GLY A 52 -25.33 11.33 13.04
N GLN A 53 -24.46 10.76 12.23
CA GLN A 53 -24.81 10.04 10.99
C GLN A 53 -24.37 8.57 11.06
N ALA A 54 -24.37 7.99 12.26
CA ALA A 54 -23.93 6.62 12.54
C ALA A 54 -24.55 5.57 11.61
N GLN A 55 -25.79 5.78 11.16
CA GLN A 55 -26.47 4.86 10.24
C GLN A 55 -25.75 4.69 8.89
N LEU A 56 -24.99 5.69 8.43
CA LEU A 56 -24.26 5.62 7.18
C LEU A 56 -23.00 4.75 7.28
N TYR A 57 -22.51 4.51 8.50
CA TYR A 57 -21.34 3.66 8.78
C TYR A 57 -21.69 2.19 8.96
N GLN A 58 -22.99 1.81 8.98
CA GLN A 58 -23.43 0.43 9.22
C GLN A 58 -22.87 -0.57 8.20
N LYS A 59 -22.57 -0.13 6.98
CA LYS A 59 -21.97 -0.95 5.94
C LYS A 59 -20.58 -1.50 6.30
N TYR A 60 -19.89 -0.91 7.28
CA TYR A 60 -18.56 -1.35 7.73
C TYR A 60 -18.63 -2.37 8.88
N ALA A 61 -19.78 -2.50 9.55
CA ALA A 61 -19.92 -3.43 10.68
C ALA A 61 -19.63 -4.87 10.22
N SER A 62 -18.68 -5.52 10.88
CA SER A 62 -18.26 -6.89 10.60
C SER A 62 -17.67 -7.54 11.85
N ASP A 63 -17.17 -8.76 11.75
CA ASP A 63 -16.51 -9.44 12.87
C ASP A 63 -15.22 -8.72 13.32
N HIS A 64 -14.65 -7.88 12.46
CA HIS A 64 -13.41 -7.12 12.72
C HIS A 64 -13.61 -5.62 12.90
N VAL A 65 -14.74 -5.07 12.47
CA VAL A 65 -15.05 -3.63 12.56
C VAL A 65 -16.29 -3.41 13.42
N HIS A 66 -16.09 -2.78 14.58
CA HIS A 66 -17.09 -2.58 15.60
C HIS A 66 -17.50 -1.10 15.66
N LEU A 67 -18.78 -0.81 15.42
CA LEU A 67 -19.29 0.56 15.52
C LEU A 67 -19.55 0.92 16.97
N VAL A 68 -18.99 2.03 17.42
CA VAL A 68 -19.18 2.56 18.77
C VAL A 68 -19.77 3.97 18.66
N LEU A 69 -20.98 4.15 19.23
CA LEU A 69 -21.65 5.44 19.18
C LEU A 69 -21.13 6.38 20.28
N ASN A 70 -20.73 7.60 19.89
CA ASN A 70 -20.61 8.71 20.81
C ASN A 70 -21.97 9.45 20.88
N PRO A 71 -22.77 9.29 21.95
CA PRO A 71 -24.06 9.95 22.05
C PRO A 71 -23.95 11.47 22.23
N ASP A 72 -22.82 11.92 22.78
CA ASP A 72 -22.55 13.32 23.10
C ASP A 72 -21.67 14.03 22.05
N TYR A 73 -21.62 13.50 20.83
CA TYR A 73 -20.74 14.00 19.75
C TYR A 73 -20.88 15.51 19.46
N LYS A 74 -22.05 16.11 19.74
CA LYS A 74 -22.29 17.55 19.57
C LYS A 74 -21.66 18.41 20.67
N PHE A 75 -21.38 17.82 21.83
CA PHE A 75 -20.99 18.50 23.06
C PHE A 75 -19.60 18.08 23.52
N THR A 76 -18.93 17.21 22.77
CA THR A 76 -17.59 16.73 23.08
C THR A 76 -16.67 16.87 21.86
N SER A 77 -15.34 16.91 22.10
CA SER A 77 -14.34 16.87 21.06
C SER A 77 -13.73 15.46 20.93
N SER A 78 -12.54 15.35 20.33
CA SER A 78 -11.88 14.07 20.01
C SER A 78 -11.63 13.20 21.23
N MET A 79 -11.33 13.79 22.40
CA MET A 79 -11.16 13.01 23.64
C MET A 79 -12.47 12.35 24.10
N GLY A 80 -13.60 13.06 23.99
CA GLY A 80 -14.92 12.50 24.31
C GLY A 80 -15.30 11.32 23.41
N SER A 81 -14.96 11.43 22.13
CA SER A 81 -15.13 10.34 21.18
C SER A 81 -14.21 9.16 21.51
N LEU A 82 -12.93 9.40 21.78
CA LEU A 82 -11.98 8.35 22.18
C LEU A 82 -12.41 7.65 23.48
N ALA A 83 -12.99 8.38 24.44
CA ALA A 83 -13.47 7.82 25.70
C ALA A 83 -14.58 6.77 25.51
N CYS A 84 -15.35 6.83 24.44
CA CYS A 84 -16.36 5.82 24.12
C CYS A 84 -15.74 4.46 23.81
N ALA A 85 -14.48 4.41 23.37
CA ALA A 85 -13.76 3.16 23.12
C ALA A 85 -13.27 2.47 24.41
N ALA A 86 -13.24 3.16 25.56
CA ALA A 86 -12.64 2.67 26.80
C ALA A 86 -13.11 1.28 27.26
N PRO A 87 -14.38 0.89 27.14
CA PRO A 87 -14.82 -0.44 27.56
C PRO A 87 -14.25 -1.58 26.71
N TYR A 88 -13.76 -1.30 25.51
CA TYR A 88 -13.36 -2.28 24.52
C TYR A 88 -11.84 -2.42 24.41
N ILE A 89 -11.07 -1.39 24.78
CA ILE A 89 -9.61 -1.37 24.65
C ILE A 89 -8.98 -2.18 25.77
N GLN A 90 -8.29 -3.28 25.41
CA GLN A 90 -7.61 -4.17 26.36
C GLN A 90 -6.09 -4.09 26.24
N ASP A 91 -5.57 -3.72 25.08
CA ASP A 91 -4.14 -3.67 24.74
C ASP A 91 -3.77 -2.30 24.12
N ASP A 92 -2.49 -2.15 23.79
CA ASP A 92 -2.01 -1.01 23.02
C ASP A 92 -2.75 -0.92 21.67
N PHE A 93 -3.03 0.28 21.22
CA PHE A 93 -3.80 0.50 20.02
C PHE A 93 -3.27 1.64 19.15
N LEU A 94 -3.66 1.62 17.89
CA LEU A 94 -3.43 2.70 16.94
C LEU A 94 -4.68 3.58 16.88
N LEU A 95 -4.53 4.87 17.21
CA LEU A 95 -5.57 5.87 17.01
C LEU A 95 -5.39 6.49 15.63
N VAL A 96 -6.50 6.67 14.90
CA VAL A 96 -6.54 7.27 13.56
C VAL A 96 -7.71 8.25 13.49
N GLU A 97 -7.48 9.48 13.06
CA GLU A 97 -8.54 10.41 12.70
C GLU A 97 -9.15 10.01 11.34
N GLY A 98 -10.49 9.92 11.27
CA GLY A 98 -11.19 9.33 10.13
C GLY A 98 -11.32 10.25 8.92
N ASP A 99 -11.04 11.53 9.09
CA ASP A 99 -11.11 12.59 8.09
C ASP A 99 -9.75 12.91 7.43
N THR A 100 -8.70 12.24 7.85
CA THR A 100 -7.34 12.44 7.32
C THR A 100 -7.01 11.47 6.19
N PHE A 101 -6.50 11.99 5.09
CA PHE A 101 -5.93 11.25 3.97
C PHE A 101 -4.41 11.21 4.07
N TYR A 102 -3.79 10.04 3.94
CA TYR A 102 -2.33 9.86 4.10
C TYR A 102 -1.80 8.67 3.30
N GLU A 103 -0.48 8.62 3.13
CA GLU A 103 0.20 7.47 2.54
C GLU A 103 0.19 6.27 3.49
N TYR A 104 0.00 5.06 2.97
CA TYR A 104 -0.01 3.80 3.72
C TYR A 104 1.22 3.61 4.64
N LYS A 105 2.39 4.13 4.22
CA LYS A 105 3.63 4.03 5.01
C LYS A 105 3.53 4.60 6.42
N VAL A 106 2.59 5.53 6.69
CA VAL A 106 2.38 6.12 8.02
C VAL A 106 1.83 5.09 9.00
N LEU A 107 0.75 4.40 8.64
CA LEU A 107 0.18 3.33 9.46
C LEU A 107 1.18 2.21 9.67
N LYS A 108 1.87 1.80 8.61
CA LYS A 108 2.88 0.75 8.67
C LYS A 108 3.99 1.10 9.66
N ALA A 109 4.59 2.29 9.57
CA ALA A 109 5.67 2.70 10.45
C ALA A 109 5.25 2.75 11.93
N LEU A 110 4.02 3.23 12.22
CA LEU A 110 3.51 3.25 13.59
C LEU A 110 3.11 1.86 14.09
N SER A 111 2.69 0.95 13.24
CA SER A 111 2.40 -0.43 13.62
C SER A 111 3.65 -1.24 13.94
N GLU A 112 4.77 -0.95 13.27
CA GLU A 112 6.05 -1.66 13.37
C GLU A 112 7.00 -1.09 14.42
N THR A 113 6.73 0.12 14.96
CA THR A 113 7.62 0.73 15.97
C THR A 113 7.59 -0.01 17.31
N ASP A 114 8.75 -0.16 17.94
CA ASP A 114 8.89 -0.73 19.28
C ASP A 114 8.49 0.24 20.40
N ASN A 115 8.32 1.53 20.08
CA ASN A 115 7.87 2.52 21.06
C ASN A 115 6.47 2.20 21.57
N GLU A 116 6.24 2.29 22.87
CA GLU A 116 4.93 2.07 23.49
C GLU A 116 3.91 3.14 23.06
N ASN A 117 4.30 4.43 23.12
CA ASN A 117 3.58 5.53 22.50
C ASN A 117 4.41 6.05 21.33
N CYS A 118 3.77 6.51 20.26
CA CYS A 118 4.49 7.11 19.13
C CYS A 118 3.56 7.99 18.29
N PHE A 119 3.98 9.23 18.05
CA PHE A 119 3.22 10.19 17.25
C PHE A 119 3.71 10.19 15.81
N ALA A 120 2.80 10.33 14.85
CA ALA A 120 3.15 10.69 13.49
C ALA A 120 3.12 12.20 13.32
N ILE A 121 4.24 12.76 12.84
CA ILE A 121 4.33 14.19 12.50
C ILE A 121 4.83 14.35 11.06
N THR A 122 4.52 15.48 10.46
CA THR A 122 4.97 15.84 9.12
C THR A 122 5.36 17.31 9.01
N GLU A 123 5.77 17.72 7.83
CA GLU A 123 6.07 19.11 7.52
C GLU A 123 4.80 19.96 7.56
N GLU A 124 4.96 21.27 7.73
CA GLU A 124 3.84 22.24 7.79
C GLU A 124 2.98 22.17 6.52
N SER A 125 1.68 21.95 6.70
CA SER A 125 0.70 21.87 5.61
C SER A 125 0.38 23.24 4.99
N GLY A 126 0.45 24.27 5.82
CA GLY A 126 -0.01 25.62 5.50
C GLY A 126 -1.52 25.83 5.63
N ASN A 127 -2.27 24.82 6.09
CA ASN A 127 -3.72 24.95 6.34
C ASN A 127 -4.02 25.82 7.57
N GLY A 128 -3.15 25.77 8.60
CA GLY A 128 -3.19 26.66 9.75
C GLY A 128 -4.13 26.25 10.89
N ASP A 129 -4.81 25.12 10.76
CA ASP A 129 -5.76 24.55 11.74
C ASP A 129 -5.22 23.26 12.40
N GLU A 130 -4.10 22.78 11.94
CA GLU A 130 -3.42 21.62 12.48
C GLU A 130 -2.77 21.86 13.85
N ALA A 131 -2.44 20.77 14.54
CA ALA A 131 -1.73 20.85 15.79
C ALA A 131 -0.22 20.90 15.56
N PHE A 132 0.39 22.07 15.80
CA PHE A 132 1.83 22.32 15.70
C PHE A 132 2.60 21.65 16.83
N VAL A 133 3.76 21.11 16.52
CA VAL A 133 4.58 20.31 17.43
C VAL A 133 5.91 20.98 17.72
N GLU A 134 6.24 21.08 19.01
CA GLU A 134 7.57 21.42 19.49
C GLU A 134 8.27 20.20 20.05
N THR A 135 9.54 20.02 19.71
CA THR A 135 10.32 18.83 20.14
C THR A 135 11.62 19.23 20.83
N LYS A 136 12.13 18.32 21.62
CA LYS A 136 13.46 18.41 22.22
C LYS A 136 14.07 17.03 22.38
N LYS A 137 15.28 16.85 21.83
CA LYS A 137 16.05 15.60 21.92
C LYS A 137 15.26 14.36 21.42
N GLY A 138 14.45 14.51 20.36
CA GLY A 138 13.69 13.40 19.77
C GLY A 138 12.35 13.09 20.45
N TYR A 139 11.87 13.97 21.35
CA TYR A 139 10.59 13.80 22.05
C TYR A 139 9.73 15.05 21.93
N ILE A 140 8.41 14.86 21.85
CA ILE A 140 7.45 15.98 21.84
C ILE A 140 7.39 16.62 23.22
N THR A 141 7.61 17.92 23.26
CA THR A 141 7.52 18.72 24.49
C THR A 141 6.23 19.51 24.58
N LYS A 142 5.69 19.92 23.43
CA LYS A 142 4.49 20.75 23.37
C LYS A 142 3.72 20.51 22.07
N VAL A 143 2.41 20.61 22.16
CA VAL A 143 1.48 20.66 21.03
C VAL A 143 0.57 21.85 21.19
N SER A 144 0.28 22.60 20.13
CA SER A 144 -0.64 23.72 20.15
C SER A 144 -1.23 23.99 18.77
N LYS A 145 -2.52 24.30 18.70
CA LYS A 145 -3.15 24.84 17.48
C LYS A 145 -2.79 26.32 17.23
N ASP A 146 -2.19 27.00 18.20
CA ASP A 146 -1.66 28.34 18.03
C ASP A 146 -0.16 28.28 17.72
N ARG A 147 0.21 28.60 16.48
CA ARG A 147 1.60 28.60 16.00
C ARG A 147 2.51 29.53 16.81
N HIS A 148 1.97 30.61 17.35
CA HIS A 148 2.74 31.55 18.16
C HIS A 148 3.16 30.97 19.52
N GLN A 149 2.54 29.92 19.98
CA GLN A 149 2.90 29.23 21.21
C GLN A 149 4.05 28.23 21.04
N ILE A 150 4.48 27.97 19.80
CA ILE A 150 5.52 26.99 19.46
C ILE A 150 6.82 27.74 19.16
N CYS A 151 7.86 27.46 19.96
CA CYS A 151 9.17 28.08 19.80
C CYS A 151 10.08 27.30 18.84
N ASN A 152 10.21 26.01 19.07
CA ASN A 152 11.03 25.10 18.25
C ASN A 152 10.11 24.20 17.42
N PHE A 153 9.61 24.72 16.32
CA PHE A 153 8.71 24.03 15.43
C PHE A 153 9.41 22.85 14.75
N GLU A 154 8.83 21.65 14.88
CA GLU A 154 9.30 20.42 14.22
C GLU A 154 8.39 19.97 13.09
N GLY A 155 7.09 20.20 13.23
CA GLY A 155 6.08 19.77 12.26
C GLY A 155 4.66 19.87 12.81
N GLU A 156 3.74 19.23 12.13
CA GLU A 156 2.32 19.13 12.48
C GLU A 156 1.96 17.67 12.79
N LEU A 157 0.99 17.45 13.70
CA LEU A 157 0.42 16.12 13.95
C LEU A 157 -0.41 15.67 12.75
N LEU A 158 -0.31 14.38 12.43
CA LEU A 158 -1.09 13.74 11.36
C LEU A 158 -2.42 13.14 11.84
N GLY A 159 -2.78 13.31 13.11
CA GLY A 159 -3.97 12.63 13.65
C GLY A 159 -3.83 11.10 13.73
N ILE A 160 -2.60 10.57 13.71
CA ILE A 160 -2.31 9.14 13.82
C ILE A 160 -1.28 8.93 14.93
N VAL A 161 -1.65 8.14 15.95
CA VAL A 161 -0.84 7.97 17.15
C VAL A 161 -0.95 6.53 17.66
N LYS A 162 0.19 5.89 17.97
CA LYS A 162 0.21 4.67 18.76
C LYS A 162 0.12 5.03 20.24
N ILE A 163 -0.81 4.41 20.97
CA ILE A 163 -1.08 4.69 22.38
C ILE A 163 -1.01 3.40 23.18
N ALA A 164 -0.14 3.38 24.18
CA ALA A 164 -0.06 2.26 25.13
C ALA A 164 -1.31 2.19 26.01
N LYS A 165 -1.73 0.98 26.35
CA LYS A 165 -2.92 0.75 27.21
C LYS A 165 -2.80 1.47 28.55
N HIS A 166 -1.65 1.38 29.21
CA HIS A 166 -1.45 2.04 30.51
C HIS A 166 -1.51 3.58 30.40
N THR A 167 -1.05 4.15 29.27
CA THR A 167 -1.18 5.58 28.98
C THR A 167 -2.66 5.94 28.79
N PHE A 168 -3.38 5.15 28.01
CA PHE A 168 -4.81 5.35 27.81
C PHE A 168 -5.59 5.27 29.14
N ASP A 169 -5.26 4.35 30.03
CA ASP A 169 -5.90 4.29 31.36
C ASP A 169 -5.65 5.56 32.18
N ARG A 170 -4.43 6.13 32.12
CA ARG A 170 -4.13 7.44 32.75
C ARG A 170 -4.93 8.58 32.10
N MET A 171 -5.06 8.57 30.77
CA MET A 171 -5.90 9.54 30.06
C MET A 171 -7.37 9.44 30.53
N MET A 172 -7.92 8.24 30.64
CA MET A 172 -9.29 8.03 31.11
C MET A 172 -9.52 8.47 32.57
N GLN A 173 -8.54 8.26 33.45
CA GLN A 173 -8.61 8.78 34.83
C GLN A 173 -8.64 10.31 34.85
N ARG A 174 -7.78 10.97 34.07
CA ARG A 174 -7.74 12.45 33.93
C ARG A 174 -9.03 12.98 33.29
N TRP A 175 -9.50 12.31 32.24
CA TRP A 175 -10.75 12.69 31.56
C TRP A 175 -11.95 12.72 32.51
N LYS A 176 -12.10 11.70 33.37
CA LYS A 176 -13.17 11.64 34.37
C LYS A 176 -13.12 12.81 35.37
N CYS A 177 -11.95 13.38 35.58
CA CYS A 177 -11.76 14.55 36.48
C CYS A 177 -11.81 15.88 35.73
N SER A 178 -11.88 15.88 34.40
CA SER A 178 -11.92 17.08 33.58
C SER A 178 -13.32 17.66 33.52
N ASN A 179 -13.40 18.99 33.63
CA ASN A 179 -14.65 19.74 33.42
C ASN A 179 -14.72 20.34 32.01
N ASN A 180 -13.76 20.04 31.12
CA ASN A 180 -13.74 20.52 29.75
C ASN A 180 -14.17 19.42 28.77
N PRO A 181 -15.42 19.41 28.29
CA PRO A 181 -15.89 18.40 27.33
C PRO A 181 -15.30 18.58 25.93
N TYR A 182 -14.73 19.75 25.62
CA TYR A 182 -14.14 20.08 24.32
C TYR A 182 -12.61 19.85 24.27
N LEU A 183 -12.08 19.05 25.22
CA LEU A 183 -10.67 18.70 25.23
C LEU A 183 -10.37 17.72 24.11
N ASN A 184 -9.29 17.99 23.35
CA ASN A 184 -8.79 17.07 22.35
C ASN A 184 -7.86 16.04 22.97
N TYR A 185 -7.79 14.85 22.36
CA TYR A 185 -7.03 13.73 22.92
C TYR A 185 -5.53 13.99 23.00
N GLU A 186 -4.98 14.74 22.04
CA GLU A 186 -3.54 15.04 21.97
C GLU A 186 -3.06 15.81 23.21
N TYR A 187 -3.84 16.74 23.74
CA TYR A 187 -3.51 17.46 24.98
C TYR A 187 -3.53 16.52 26.19
N LEU A 188 -4.53 15.68 26.29
CA LEU A 188 -4.66 14.77 27.42
C LEU A 188 -3.61 13.64 27.34
N LEU A 189 -3.21 13.24 26.15
CA LEU A 189 -2.13 12.27 25.93
C LEU A 189 -0.80 12.87 26.42
N LEU A 190 -0.49 14.13 26.08
CA LEU A 190 0.69 14.80 26.62
C LEU A 190 0.64 14.91 28.14
N ASP A 191 -0.49 15.33 28.69
CA ASP A 191 -0.65 15.44 30.16
C ASP A 191 -0.56 14.10 30.89
N SER A 192 -0.78 12.99 30.20
CA SER A 192 -0.79 11.64 30.75
C SER A 192 0.54 10.88 30.56
N THR A 193 1.51 11.50 29.89
CA THR A 193 2.82 10.91 29.60
C THR A 193 3.96 11.79 30.12
N ASP A 194 5.09 11.20 30.47
CA ASP A 194 6.34 11.93 30.66
C ASP A 194 6.97 12.26 29.30
N VAL A 195 7.87 13.25 29.25
CA VAL A 195 8.47 13.71 27.98
C VAL A 195 9.17 12.57 27.24
N LEU A 196 9.83 11.64 27.94
CA LEU A 196 10.52 10.51 27.34
C LEU A 196 9.58 9.45 26.77
N ASP A 197 8.30 9.50 27.12
CA ASP A 197 7.27 8.60 26.61
C ASP A 197 6.54 9.16 25.37
N ARG A 198 7.08 10.22 24.74
CA ARG A 198 6.51 10.93 23.60
C ARG A 198 7.42 10.93 22.38
N PRO A 199 7.98 9.77 21.98
CA PRO A 199 8.72 9.68 20.73
C PRO A 199 7.80 9.92 19.55
N TYR A 200 8.39 10.29 18.42
CA TYR A 200 7.66 10.52 17.19
C TYR A 200 8.40 9.97 15.97
N ILE A 201 7.66 9.72 14.90
CA ILE A 201 8.20 9.47 13.57
C ILE A 201 7.85 10.67 12.70
N ARG A 202 8.88 11.32 12.13
CA ARG A 202 8.71 12.43 11.20
C ARG A 202 8.74 11.94 9.77
N PHE A 203 7.68 12.24 9.04
CA PHE A 203 7.54 11.93 7.63
C PHE A 203 7.84 13.18 6.81
N THR A 204 8.81 13.08 5.89
CA THR A 204 9.13 14.14 4.92
C THR A 204 8.58 13.78 3.55
N ASN A 205 8.24 14.79 2.75
CA ASN A 205 7.63 14.60 1.42
C ASN A 205 6.39 13.69 1.47
N LEU A 206 5.59 13.81 2.53
CA LEU A 206 4.38 13.04 2.70
C LEU A 206 3.26 13.61 1.82
N ILE A 207 2.52 12.75 1.16
CA ILE A 207 1.26 13.11 0.52
C ILE A 207 0.15 12.82 1.53
N TRP A 208 -0.45 13.88 2.04
CA TRP A 208 -1.50 13.82 3.03
C TRP A 208 -2.42 15.05 2.95
N GLY A 209 -3.52 15.02 3.66
CA GLY A 209 -4.42 16.16 3.85
C GLY A 209 -5.55 15.82 4.80
N ASP A 210 -5.98 16.78 5.56
CA ASP A 210 -7.18 16.72 6.37
C ASP A 210 -8.38 17.22 5.58
N VAL A 211 -9.58 16.70 5.85
CA VAL A 211 -10.79 16.99 5.09
C VAL A 211 -11.91 17.46 6.01
N ASP A 212 -11.84 18.74 6.33
CA ASP A 212 -12.75 19.41 7.25
C ASP A 212 -13.94 20.09 6.57
N CYS A 213 -13.78 20.42 5.29
CA CYS A 213 -14.75 21.18 4.52
C CYS A 213 -14.78 20.77 3.03
N GLU A 214 -15.70 21.36 2.26
CA GLU A 214 -15.84 21.08 0.81
C GLU A 214 -14.61 21.52 0.02
N GLU A 215 -13.91 22.56 0.49
CA GLU A 215 -12.68 23.02 -0.17
C GLU A 215 -11.56 22.00 -0.02
N ASP A 216 -11.38 21.41 1.16
CA ASP A 216 -10.40 20.37 1.43
C ASP A 216 -10.74 19.09 0.67
N PHE A 217 -12.01 18.72 0.63
CA PHE A 217 -12.47 17.60 -0.18
C PHE A 217 -12.17 17.82 -1.68
N THR A 218 -12.36 19.04 -2.17
CA THR A 218 -12.01 19.42 -3.54
C THR A 218 -10.50 19.34 -3.78
N LYS A 219 -9.67 19.78 -2.81
CA LYS A 219 -8.20 19.62 -2.86
C LYS A 219 -7.82 18.14 -2.87
N LEU A 220 -8.48 17.32 -2.03
CA LEU A 220 -8.25 15.87 -2.02
C LEU A 220 -8.46 15.27 -3.40
N CYS A 221 -9.61 15.52 -4.02
CA CYS A 221 -9.96 14.95 -5.32
C CYS A 221 -9.03 15.40 -6.45
N ASN A 222 -8.68 16.69 -6.49
CA ASN A 222 -8.01 17.28 -7.64
C ASN A 222 -6.49 17.35 -7.55
N TYR A 223 -5.92 17.27 -6.32
CA TYR A 223 -4.48 17.44 -6.12
C TYR A 223 -3.85 16.33 -5.27
N ILE A 224 -4.41 16.04 -4.09
CA ILE A 224 -3.74 15.14 -3.13
C ILE A 224 -3.81 13.70 -3.65
N TYR A 225 -4.99 13.19 -3.95
CA TYR A 225 -5.18 11.83 -4.45
C TYR A 225 -4.47 11.57 -5.79
N PRO A 226 -4.56 12.45 -6.82
CA PRO A 226 -3.81 12.26 -8.05
C PRO A 226 -2.28 12.22 -7.86
N ARG A 227 -1.75 12.98 -6.90
CA ARG A 227 -0.31 12.91 -6.55
C ARG A 227 0.02 11.56 -5.91
N LEU A 228 -0.81 11.10 -4.96
CA LEU A 228 -0.60 9.80 -4.32
C LEU A 228 -0.69 8.67 -5.34
N ARG A 229 -1.71 8.67 -6.19
CA ARG A 229 -1.89 7.67 -7.25
C ARG A 229 -0.66 7.56 -8.15
N ARG A 230 -0.10 8.70 -8.58
CA ARG A 230 1.15 8.71 -9.36
C ARG A 230 2.32 8.14 -8.57
N LYS A 231 2.47 8.52 -7.29
CA LYS A 231 3.55 8.03 -6.42
C LYS A 231 3.45 6.53 -6.13
N GLU A 232 2.25 5.99 -6.02
CA GLU A 232 1.97 4.57 -5.79
C GLU A 232 1.95 3.75 -7.09
N ASP A 233 1.91 4.37 -8.27
CA ASP A 233 2.00 3.68 -9.55
C ASP A 233 3.44 3.16 -9.76
N PRO A 234 3.65 1.83 -9.77
CA PRO A 234 4.99 1.26 -9.97
C PRO A 234 5.61 1.63 -11.32
N PHE A 235 4.81 2.17 -12.24
CA PHE A 235 5.21 2.56 -13.58
C PHE A 235 5.40 4.06 -13.76
N ASP A 236 5.15 4.85 -12.72
CA ASP A 236 5.42 6.28 -12.74
C ASP A 236 6.90 6.56 -12.93
N TYR A 237 7.22 7.67 -13.61
CA TYR A 237 8.59 8.01 -13.97
C TYR A 237 9.54 8.08 -12.75
N GLU A 238 9.10 8.67 -11.64
CA GLU A 238 9.90 8.78 -10.41
C GLU A 238 10.22 7.39 -9.83
N ASN A 239 9.25 6.48 -9.87
CA ASN A 239 9.46 5.10 -9.45
C ASN A 239 10.41 4.35 -10.38
N LEU A 240 10.29 4.54 -11.70
CA LEU A 240 11.23 3.95 -12.66
C LEU A 240 12.66 4.46 -12.44
N ILE A 241 12.85 5.75 -12.18
CA ILE A 241 14.14 6.33 -11.81
C ILE A 241 14.67 5.74 -10.50
N SER A 242 13.81 5.58 -9.49
CA SER A 242 14.19 4.96 -8.22
C SER A 242 14.69 3.52 -8.40
N TYR A 243 14.03 2.72 -9.25
CA TYR A 243 14.50 1.37 -9.58
C TYR A 243 15.86 1.37 -10.28
N LEU A 244 16.04 2.28 -11.24
CA LEU A 244 17.32 2.41 -11.95
C LEU A 244 18.44 2.90 -11.03
N SER A 245 18.17 3.83 -10.13
CA SER A 245 19.12 4.30 -9.11
C SER A 245 19.55 3.18 -8.16
N ALA A 246 18.62 2.29 -7.78
CA ALA A 246 18.96 1.11 -7.00
C ALA A 246 19.81 0.09 -7.78
N ILE A 247 19.63 0.00 -9.11
CA ILE A 247 20.41 -0.88 -9.99
C ILE A 247 21.81 -0.30 -10.27
N PHE A 248 21.94 1.02 -10.36
CA PHE A 248 23.16 1.75 -10.63
C PHE A 248 23.54 2.71 -9.48
N PRO A 249 23.88 2.21 -8.29
CA PRO A 249 23.96 3.00 -7.06
C PRO A 249 25.04 4.09 -7.03
N ASN A 250 25.98 4.08 -7.99
CA ASN A 250 27.09 5.05 -8.05
C ASN A 250 26.93 6.07 -9.19
N GLU A 251 25.73 6.17 -9.78
CA GLU A 251 25.51 6.98 -10.97
C GLU A 251 24.32 7.94 -10.75
N GLN A 252 24.41 9.13 -11.36
CA GLN A 252 23.28 10.08 -11.37
C GLN A 252 22.33 9.71 -12.51
N ILE A 253 21.26 9.00 -12.18
CA ILE A 253 20.37 8.41 -13.17
C ILE A 253 19.41 9.44 -13.78
N GLU A 254 18.90 10.40 -13.00
CA GLU A 254 17.83 11.32 -13.43
C GLU A 254 18.15 12.10 -14.72
N ASP A 255 19.39 12.58 -14.84
CA ASP A 255 19.81 13.40 -15.98
C ASP A 255 20.39 12.59 -17.15
N GLU A 256 20.69 11.32 -16.95
CA GLU A 256 21.45 10.49 -17.89
C GLU A 256 20.61 9.47 -18.66
N VAL A 257 19.36 9.25 -18.27
CA VAL A 257 18.53 8.20 -18.86
C VAL A 257 17.30 8.73 -19.60
N ARG A 258 17.00 8.06 -20.69
CA ARG A 258 15.74 8.20 -21.41
C ARG A 258 14.94 6.91 -21.29
N ILE A 259 13.71 7.00 -20.79
CA ILE A 259 12.82 5.88 -20.57
C ILE A 259 11.64 5.98 -21.52
N THR A 260 11.31 4.88 -22.21
CA THR A 260 10.18 4.80 -23.14
C THR A 260 9.48 3.46 -22.97
N GLN A 261 8.18 3.44 -22.74
CA GLN A 261 7.43 2.20 -22.67
C GLN A 261 7.37 1.51 -24.04
N ILE A 262 7.65 0.21 -24.09
CA ILE A 262 7.72 -0.59 -25.33
C ILE A 262 6.71 -1.75 -25.39
N GLY A 263 5.90 -1.94 -24.35
CA GLY A 263 4.85 -2.95 -24.33
C GLY A 263 4.78 -3.74 -23.03
N GLY A 264 3.99 -4.81 -23.02
CA GLY A 264 3.75 -5.70 -21.89
C GLY A 264 2.27 -5.77 -21.52
N MET A 265 1.77 -6.97 -21.21
CA MET A 265 0.39 -7.20 -20.75
C MET A 265 0.35 -7.19 -19.20
N SER A 266 0.79 -8.26 -18.57
CA SER A 266 0.87 -8.40 -17.11
C SER A 266 2.12 -7.73 -16.51
N ASN A 267 3.20 -7.61 -17.29
CA ASN A 267 4.40 -6.84 -16.92
C ASN A 267 4.55 -5.70 -17.90
N LYS A 268 4.96 -4.51 -17.45
CA LYS A 268 5.32 -3.41 -18.34
C LYS A 268 6.82 -3.42 -18.63
N ASN A 269 7.17 -3.23 -19.90
CA ASN A 269 8.54 -3.17 -20.36
C ASN A 269 8.86 -1.75 -20.82
N PHE A 270 10.01 -1.25 -20.36
CA PHE A 270 10.51 0.06 -20.69
C PHE A 270 11.87 -0.05 -21.34
N LYS A 271 12.04 0.57 -22.50
CA LYS A 271 13.36 0.78 -23.06
C LYS A 271 14.06 1.90 -22.30
N VAL A 272 15.22 1.60 -21.76
CA VAL A 272 16.08 2.54 -21.03
C VAL A 272 17.31 2.80 -21.88
N THR A 273 17.51 4.04 -22.31
CA THR A 273 18.72 4.48 -23.01
C THR A 273 19.58 5.29 -22.04
N LYS A 274 20.81 4.82 -21.80
CA LYS A 274 21.78 5.45 -20.93
C LYS A 274 23.10 5.65 -21.69
N GLY A 275 23.34 6.88 -22.11
CA GLY A 275 24.46 7.18 -23.01
C GLY A 275 24.38 6.36 -24.31
N LYS A 276 25.33 5.46 -24.55
CA LYS A 276 25.36 4.55 -25.71
C LYS A 276 24.75 3.18 -25.43
N GLN A 277 24.39 2.90 -24.19
CA GLN A 277 23.85 1.62 -23.76
C GLN A 277 22.32 1.65 -23.79
N GLU A 278 21.74 0.53 -24.17
CA GLU A 278 20.28 0.36 -24.23
C GLU A 278 19.87 -0.91 -23.48
N TYR A 279 18.86 -0.79 -22.65
CA TYR A 279 18.35 -1.84 -21.79
C TYR A 279 16.84 -1.97 -21.91
N VAL A 280 16.31 -3.08 -21.42
CA VAL A 280 14.89 -3.27 -21.13
C VAL A 280 14.74 -3.41 -19.63
N LEU A 281 14.04 -2.45 -19.01
CA LEU A 281 13.57 -2.53 -17.64
C LEU A 281 12.17 -3.16 -17.68
N ARG A 282 12.01 -4.30 -17.03
CA ARG A 282 10.70 -4.93 -16.81
C ARG A 282 10.25 -4.67 -15.38
N VAL A 283 9.06 -4.11 -15.24
CA VAL A 283 8.39 -3.90 -13.97
C VAL A 283 7.13 -4.75 -13.95
N PRO A 284 6.95 -5.65 -12.96
CA PRO A 284 5.74 -6.44 -12.81
C PRO A 284 4.51 -5.56 -12.58
N GLY A 285 3.37 -5.97 -13.12
CA GLY A 285 2.08 -5.36 -12.83
C GLY A 285 1.44 -5.96 -11.59
N ASN A 286 0.48 -5.25 -11.03
CA ASN A 286 -0.30 -5.70 -9.89
C ASN A 286 -0.99 -7.04 -10.21
N GLY A 287 -1.02 -7.97 -9.25
CA GLY A 287 -1.66 -9.27 -9.38
C GLY A 287 -0.80 -10.37 -10.00
N SER A 288 0.47 -10.11 -10.38
CA SER A 288 1.38 -11.16 -10.88
C SER A 288 2.08 -11.97 -9.79
N ASP A 289 2.04 -11.52 -8.54
CA ASP A 289 2.84 -12.08 -7.44
C ASP A 289 2.35 -13.47 -7.00
N GLY A 290 1.05 -13.77 -7.10
CA GLY A 290 0.51 -15.11 -6.83
C GLY A 290 0.74 -16.13 -7.94
N MET A 291 1.10 -15.69 -9.14
CA MET A 291 1.20 -16.55 -10.34
C MET A 291 2.63 -16.97 -10.66
N VAL A 292 3.64 -16.24 -10.20
CA VAL A 292 5.04 -16.45 -10.59
C VAL A 292 5.95 -16.55 -9.39
N VAL A 293 6.63 -17.68 -9.23
CA VAL A 293 7.71 -17.85 -8.24
C VAL A 293 8.95 -17.12 -8.76
N ARG A 294 9.21 -15.91 -8.28
CA ARG A 294 10.25 -15.01 -8.78
C ARG A 294 11.67 -15.58 -8.68
N SER A 295 11.96 -16.39 -7.66
CA SER A 295 13.26 -17.06 -7.54
C SER A 295 13.50 -18.09 -8.66
N ASN A 296 12.45 -18.81 -9.08
CA ASN A 296 12.55 -19.73 -10.21
C ASN A 296 12.71 -18.95 -11.52
N GLU A 297 11.99 -17.84 -11.67
CA GLU A 297 12.13 -16.96 -12.85
C GLU A 297 13.55 -16.40 -12.98
N GLU A 298 14.16 -15.95 -11.87
CA GLU A 298 15.54 -15.48 -11.83
C GLU A 298 16.50 -16.58 -12.30
N GLN A 299 16.43 -17.75 -11.67
CA GLN A 299 17.27 -18.89 -11.98
C GLN A 299 17.15 -19.30 -13.45
N ASN A 300 15.91 -19.44 -13.95
CA ASN A 300 15.63 -19.82 -15.32
C ASN A 300 16.12 -18.76 -16.33
N SER A 301 15.93 -17.48 -16.03
CA SER A 301 16.43 -16.38 -16.87
C SER A 301 17.94 -16.40 -16.98
N MET A 302 18.65 -16.65 -15.87
CA MET A 302 20.12 -16.75 -15.87
C MET A 302 20.62 -17.98 -16.62
N GLN A 303 19.94 -19.12 -16.52
CA GLN A 303 20.30 -20.31 -17.30
C GLN A 303 20.08 -20.08 -18.80
N ALA A 304 18.96 -19.49 -19.19
CA ALA A 304 18.68 -19.15 -20.59
C ALA A 304 19.69 -18.16 -21.17
N CYS A 305 20.19 -17.21 -20.35
CA CYS A 305 21.31 -16.33 -20.74
C CYS A 305 22.59 -17.11 -21.02
N LYS A 306 22.97 -18.04 -20.14
CA LYS A 306 24.17 -18.89 -20.33
C LYS A 306 24.09 -19.73 -21.60
N MET A 307 22.90 -20.12 -22.00
CA MET A 307 22.62 -20.86 -23.23
C MET A 307 22.59 -19.97 -24.49
N GLY A 308 22.63 -18.65 -24.33
CA GLY A 308 22.54 -17.69 -25.43
C GLY A 308 21.15 -17.56 -26.07
N ILE A 309 20.11 -18.07 -25.42
CA ILE A 309 18.73 -18.01 -25.90
C ILE A 309 17.92 -16.87 -25.26
N ASN A 310 18.50 -16.14 -24.32
CA ASN A 310 17.92 -14.97 -23.68
C ASN A 310 18.95 -13.82 -23.69
N PRO A 311 18.51 -12.56 -23.83
CA PRO A 311 19.42 -11.42 -23.70
C PRO A 311 20.12 -11.43 -22.33
N PRO A 312 21.34 -10.89 -22.24
CA PRO A 312 22.04 -10.76 -20.96
C PRO A 312 21.19 -10.04 -19.93
N VAL A 313 20.93 -10.70 -18.80
CA VAL A 313 20.27 -10.11 -17.64
C VAL A 313 21.32 -9.41 -16.80
N ARG A 314 21.17 -8.09 -16.60
CA ARG A 314 22.10 -7.25 -15.83
C ARG A 314 21.70 -7.17 -14.37
N TYR A 315 20.40 -7.24 -14.09
CA TYR A 315 19.83 -7.20 -12.75
C TYR A 315 18.53 -7.99 -12.70
N PHE A 316 18.31 -8.68 -11.60
CA PHE A 316 17.05 -9.30 -11.25
C PHE A 316 16.84 -9.21 -9.75
N ASN A 317 15.64 -8.80 -9.32
CA ASN A 317 15.27 -8.81 -7.91
C ASN A 317 14.13 -9.82 -7.69
N ALA A 318 14.45 -10.95 -7.06
CA ALA A 318 13.48 -12.01 -6.81
C ALA A 318 12.39 -11.63 -5.80
N LYS A 319 12.52 -10.52 -5.04
CA LYS A 319 11.48 -10.08 -4.11
C LYS A 319 10.34 -9.33 -4.80
N ASN A 320 10.65 -8.52 -5.81
CA ASN A 320 9.66 -7.68 -6.51
C ASN A 320 9.58 -7.93 -8.01
N GLY A 321 10.37 -8.85 -8.56
CA GLY A 321 10.35 -9.23 -9.97
C GLY A 321 10.90 -8.19 -10.95
N ILE A 322 11.49 -7.09 -10.47
CA ILE A 322 12.11 -6.08 -11.33
C ILE A 322 13.34 -6.68 -12.01
N LYS A 323 13.41 -6.54 -13.33
CA LYS A 323 14.49 -7.09 -14.15
C LYS A 323 15.03 -6.05 -15.13
N LEU A 324 16.36 -5.95 -15.25
CA LEU A 324 17.04 -5.20 -16.29
C LEU A 324 17.82 -6.17 -17.19
N ALA A 325 17.57 -6.10 -18.49
CA ALA A 325 18.28 -6.91 -19.50
C ALA A 325 18.77 -6.02 -20.63
N ASP A 326 19.75 -6.51 -21.41
CA ASP A 326 20.22 -5.79 -22.59
C ASP A 326 19.10 -5.69 -23.65
N TYR A 327 18.99 -4.53 -24.29
CA TYR A 327 18.03 -4.33 -25.37
C TYR A 327 18.54 -5.00 -26.66
N VAL A 328 17.71 -5.83 -27.26
CA VAL A 328 18.01 -6.49 -28.53
C VAL A 328 17.66 -5.56 -29.69
N LYS A 329 18.68 -5.03 -30.36
CA LYS A 329 18.49 -4.15 -31.53
C LYS A 329 17.97 -4.93 -32.71
N ASN A 330 17.15 -4.27 -33.53
CA ASN A 330 16.59 -4.84 -34.76
C ASN A 330 15.79 -6.14 -34.53
N ALA A 331 15.26 -6.33 -33.31
CA ALA A 331 14.38 -7.46 -33.01
C ALA A 331 12.96 -7.20 -33.55
N GLU A 332 12.36 -8.25 -34.06
CA GLU A 332 10.94 -8.25 -34.45
C GLU A 332 10.14 -9.06 -33.39
N THR A 333 9.10 -8.46 -32.84
CA THR A 333 8.16 -9.19 -31.99
C THR A 333 7.34 -10.14 -32.85
N LEU A 334 7.38 -11.44 -32.50
CA LEU A 334 6.63 -12.45 -33.23
C LEU A 334 5.12 -12.34 -32.93
N ASN A 335 4.34 -12.50 -33.98
CA ASN A 335 2.87 -12.59 -33.91
C ASN A 335 2.38 -13.70 -34.84
N GLY A 336 1.07 -13.96 -34.92
CA GLY A 336 0.48 -15.03 -35.72
C GLY A 336 0.85 -15.00 -37.21
N ALA A 337 1.17 -13.83 -37.77
CA ALA A 337 1.60 -13.69 -39.15
C ALA A 337 3.14 -13.84 -39.31
N THR A 338 3.90 -13.19 -38.43
CA THR A 338 5.36 -13.18 -38.55
C THR A 338 6.00 -14.52 -38.15
N ILE A 339 5.38 -15.27 -37.24
CA ILE A 339 5.87 -16.61 -36.85
C ILE A 339 5.82 -17.60 -38.02
N GLN A 340 4.90 -17.45 -38.95
CA GLN A 340 4.75 -18.35 -40.10
C GLN A 340 5.81 -18.15 -41.18
N ARG A 341 6.63 -17.11 -41.11
CA ARG A 341 7.73 -16.89 -42.06
C ARG A 341 8.78 -18.00 -41.90
N PRO A 342 9.19 -18.69 -42.99
CA PRO A 342 10.15 -19.80 -42.90
C PRO A 342 11.45 -19.45 -42.17
N SER A 343 11.94 -18.21 -42.34
CA SER A 343 13.16 -17.74 -41.67
C SER A 343 12.98 -17.63 -40.14
N ASN A 344 11.79 -17.22 -39.68
CA ASN A 344 11.48 -17.12 -38.26
C ASN A 344 11.21 -18.50 -37.65
N MET A 345 10.48 -19.35 -38.38
CA MET A 345 10.25 -20.77 -37.96
C MET A 345 11.59 -21.50 -37.76
N LYS A 346 12.54 -21.32 -38.68
CA LYS A 346 13.86 -21.93 -38.56
C LYS A 346 14.58 -21.44 -37.31
N LYS A 347 14.64 -20.15 -37.07
CA LYS A 347 15.26 -19.56 -35.86
C LYS A 347 14.64 -20.11 -34.57
N ILE A 348 13.30 -20.22 -34.54
CA ILE A 348 12.59 -20.77 -33.38
C ILE A 348 12.94 -22.24 -33.19
N ALA A 349 12.94 -23.04 -34.28
CA ALA A 349 13.33 -24.44 -34.23
C ALA A 349 14.77 -24.64 -33.73
N ASP A 350 15.69 -23.82 -34.18
CA ASP A 350 17.09 -23.85 -33.73
C ASP A 350 17.21 -23.54 -32.22
N ILE A 351 16.45 -22.58 -31.72
CA ILE A 351 16.40 -22.25 -30.28
C ILE A 351 15.82 -23.42 -29.47
N PHE A 352 14.68 -23.98 -29.89
CA PHE A 352 14.10 -25.14 -29.22
C PHE A 352 14.99 -26.38 -29.29
N HIS A 353 15.64 -26.61 -30.42
CA HIS A 353 16.63 -27.67 -30.54
C HIS A 353 17.76 -27.51 -29.51
N THR A 354 18.32 -26.29 -29.40
CA THR A 354 19.37 -25.99 -28.41
C THR A 354 18.87 -26.24 -26.99
N LEU A 355 17.65 -25.80 -26.67
CA LEU A 355 17.04 -25.97 -25.35
C LEU A 355 16.81 -27.45 -25.02
N HIS A 356 16.15 -28.19 -25.91
CA HIS A 356 15.72 -29.57 -25.66
C HIS A 356 16.89 -30.57 -25.65
N HIS A 357 17.99 -30.28 -26.36
CA HIS A 357 19.20 -31.11 -26.38
C HIS A 357 20.27 -30.65 -25.39
N SER A 358 19.96 -29.62 -24.60
CA SER A 358 20.86 -29.19 -23.52
C SER A 358 20.76 -30.15 -22.33
N HIS A 359 21.85 -30.27 -21.57
CA HIS A 359 21.85 -30.97 -20.29
C HIS A 359 21.43 -30.06 -19.13
N VAL A 360 20.96 -28.83 -19.44
CA VAL A 360 20.52 -27.84 -18.44
C VAL A 360 19.19 -28.29 -17.86
N ARG A 361 19.08 -28.25 -16.53
CA ARG A 361 17.83 -28.42 -15.82
C ARG A 361 17.41 -27.09 -15.23
N PHE A 362 16.16 -26.73 -15.40
CA PHE A 362 15.55 -25.55 -14.79
C PHE A 362 15.10 -25.87 -13.36
N GLY A 363 14.96 -24.85 -12.53
CA GLY A 363 14.66 -24.99 -11.11
C GLY A 363 13.24 -25.45 -10.79
N ASN A 364 12.33 -25.43 -11.77
CA ASN A 364 10.95 -25.87 -11.63
C ASN A 364 10.52 -26.69 -12.84
N GLU A 365 9.54 -27.55 -12.62
CA GLU A 365 8.81 -28.28 -13.66
C GLU A 365 7.54 -27.51 -14.01
N PHE A 366 7.23 -27.43 -15.30
CA PHE A 366 5.95 -26.94 -15.78
C PHE A 366 5.02 -28.12 -16.04
N ASN A 367 3.94 -28.20 -15.29
CA ASN A 367 2.86 -29.18 -15.48
C ASN A 367 1.54 -28.44 -15.62
N VAL A 368 0.94 -28.49 -16.82
CA VAL A 368 -0.29 -27.75 -17.14
C VAL A 368 -1.45 -28.10 -16.19
N PHE A 369 -1.55 -29.34 -15.71
CA PHE A 369 -2.60 -29.72 -14.78
C PHE A 369 -2.39 -29.13 -13.39
N ASN A 370 -1.15 -29.08 -12.92
CA ASN A 370 -0.84 -28.39 -11.67
C ASN A 370 -1.10 -26.89 -11.78
N GLU A 371 -0.80 -26.27 -12.93
CA GLU A 371 -1.10 -24.86 -13.16
C GLU A 371 -2.60 -24.57 -13.09
N ILE A 372 -3.45 -25.47 -13.65
CA ILE A 372 -4.91 -25.35 -13.54
C ILE A 372 -5.32 -25.31 -12.05
N LEU A 373 -4.81 -26.23 -11.23
CA LEU A 373 -5.14 -26.28 -9.80
C LEU A 373 -4.68 -25.02 -9.05
N ILE A 374 -3.51 -24.46 -9.40
CA ILE A 374 -3.00 -23.21 -8.83
C ILE A 374 -3.94 -22.06 -9.18
N TYR A 375 -4.36 -21.93 -10.44
CA TYR A 375 -5.27 -20.86 -10.86
C TYR A 375 -6.67 -21.01 -10.27
N GLU A 376 -7.19 -22.23 -10.13
CA GLU A 376 -8.44 -22.51 -9.43
C GLU A 376 -8.37 -22.01 -7.98
N HIS A 377 -7.30 -22.36 -7.28
CA HIS A 377 -7.09 -21.92 -5.89
C HIS A 377 -6.97 -20.40 -5.76
N LEU A 378 -6.24 -19.75 -6.67
CA LEU A 378 -6.15 -18.27 -6.69
C LEU A 378 -7.52 -17.63 -6.92
N LEU A 379 -8.34 -18.21 -7.80
CA LEU A 379 -9.69 -17.71 -8.07
C LEU A 379 -10.60 -17.83 -6.82
N GLU A 380 -10.49 -18.94 -6.09
CA GLU A 380 -11.20 -19.13 -4.82
C GLU A 380 -10.78 -18.09 -3.77
N GLN A 381 -9.47 -17.83 -3.63
CA GLN A 381 -8.95 -16.81 -2.72
C GLN A 381 -9.45 -15.41 -3.04
N CYS A 382 -9.66 -15.12 -4.31
CA CYS A 382 -10.22 -13.84 -4.78
C CYS A 382 -11.76 -13.82 -4.77
N HIS A 383 -12.44 -14.84 -4.21
CA HIS A 383 -13.89 -14.99 -4.25
C HIS A 383 -14.48 -14.92 -5.67
N GLY A 384 -13.70 -15.33 -6.68
CA GLY A 384 -14.12 -15.39 -8.07
C GLY A 384 -15.01 -16.60 -8.36
N THR A 385 -15.74 -16.53 -9.47
CA THR A 385 -16.62 -17.61 -9.93
C THR A 385 -16.13 -18.21 -11.24
N MET A 386 -16.29 -19.53 -11.38
CA MET A 386 -16.00 -20.23 -12.64
C MET A 386 -17.07 -19.90 -13.69
N TYR A 387 -16.70 -20.03 -14.95
CA TYR A 387 -17.64 -19.90 -16.07
C TYR A 387 -18.64 -21.04 -16.10
N ASP A 388 -19.84 -20.79 -16.60
CA ASP A 388 -20.85 -21.81 -16.83
C ASP A 388 -20.29 -22.94 -17.73
N GLY A 389 -20.46 -24.19 -17.28
CA GLY A 389 -19.95 -25.36 -18.02
C GLY A 389 -18.46 -25.67 -17.79
N TYR A 390 -17.79 -24.99 -16.86
CA TYR A 390 -16.37 -25.23 -16.53
C TYR A 390 -16.14 -26.70 -16.07
N GLU A 391 -16.90 -27.19 -15.10
CA GLU A 391 -16.71 -28.52 -14.50
C GLU A 391 -16.72 -29.67 -15.49
N PRO A 392 -17.70 -29.80 -16.44
CA PRO A 392 -17.67 -30.87 -17.44
C PRO A 392 -16.46 -30.82 -18.38
N VAL A 393 -15.91 -29.60 -18.63
CA VAL A 393 -14.69 -29.43 -19.44
C VAL A 393 -13.47 -29.85 -18.63
N ARG A 394 -13.38 -29.37 -17.37
CA ARG A 394 -12.33 -29.71 -16.42
C ARG A 394 -12.17 -31.23 -16.27
N GLU A 395 -13.26 -31.97 -16.04
CA GLU A 395 -13.22 -33.43 -15.94
C GLU A 395 -12.64 -34.10 -17.19
N LYS A 396 -12.99 -33.60 -18.39
CA LYS A 396 -12.42 -34.11 -19.64
C LYS A 396 -10.94 -33.82 -19.77
N VAL A 397 -10.52 -32.65 -19.37
CA VAL A 397 -9.11 -32.23 -19.41
C VAL A 397 -8.26 -33.08 -18.47
N PHE A 398 -8.72 -33.33 -17.23
CA PHE A 398 -7.95 -34.12 -16.27
C PHE A 398 -7.88 -35.62 -16.67
N LYS A 399 -8.85 -36.16 -17.42
CA LYS A 399 -8.73 -37.50 -18.01
C LYS A 399 -7.58 -37.61 -19.03
N LEU A 400 -7.18 -36.52 -19.66
CA LEU A 400 -6.02 -36.51 -20.54
C LEU A 400 -4.70 -36.63 -19.77
N GLU A 401 -4.66 -36.25 -18.51
CA GLU A 401 -3.45 -36.39 -17.68
C GLU A 401 -3.08 -37.87 -17.53
N ASP A 402 -4.06 -38.71 -17.20
CA ASP A 402 -3.84 -40.17 -17.05
C ASP A 402 -3.34 -40.77 -18.35
N TYR A 403 -3.98 -40.43 -19.47
CA TYR A 403 -3.56 -40.89 -20.78
C TYR A 403 -2.14 -40.46 -21.16
N LEU A 404 -1.77 -39.21 -20.87
CA LEU A 404 -0.43 -38.69 -21.15
C LEU A 404 0.64 -39.29 -20.23
N ARG A 405 0.29 -39.67 -19.00
CA ARG A 405 1.21 -40.40 -18.09
C ARG A 405 1.50 -41.83 -18.58
N GLU A 406 0.52 -42.51 -19.17
CA GLU A 406 0.69 -43.84 -19.74
C GLU A 406 1.54 -43.82 -21.03
N CYS A 407 1.59 -42.69 -21.75
CA CYS A 407 2.36 -42.53 -22.97
C CYS A 407 3.83 -42.12 -22.74
N ARG A 408 4.27 -41.88 -21.50
CA ARG A 408 5.67 -41.62 -21.14
C ARG A 408 6.38 -42.91 -20.76
#